data_4219b4945e0c31418dfc73ba98c8cd8a
#
_entry.id   4219b4945e0c31418dfc73ba98c8cd8a
#
_cell.length_a   1.000
_cell.length_b   1.000
_cell.length_c   1.000
_cell.angle_alpha   90.00
_cell.angle_beta   90.00
_cell.angle_gamma   90.00
#
_symmetry.space_group_name_H-M   'P 1'
#
loop_
_entity.id
_entity.type
_entity.pdbx_description
1 polymer ?
#
loop_
_entity_poly.entity_id
_entity_poly.type
_entity_poly.pdbx_seq_one_letter_code
_entity_poly.pdbx_strand_id
1 'polypeptide(L)'
;MNPLAIIALAAMGVVGTAGIISLPPDSADPTTFPADFPDPYADPFLEASPEPLGASETSVPVPTGYCPPVYDLALSEGFTPEEAALLDRIAFFESRCVVDIIGDRNVGDSYGILQIHTDTFCEPSTYWPSGYLQAALVLESCVELFDPAIAVKAARAIFVEYGFEAWSTYEKALGS
;
A
#
# COMPACT_ATOMS: atom_id res chain seq x y z
N MET A 1 -39.52 17.52 38.45
CA MET A 1 -38.70 17.55 39.64
C MET A 1 -37.71 16.36 39.54
N ASN A 2 -36.49 16.63 39.11
CA ASN A 2 -35.44 15.60 38.93
C ASN A 2 -34.30 15.94 39.91
N PRO A 3 -33.88 15.05 40.79
CA PRO A 3 -32.71 15.29 41.62
C PRO A 3 -31.42 14.93 40.89
N LEU A 4 -30.51 15.90 40.82
CA LEU A 4 -29.12 15.79 40.42
C LEU A 4 -28.37 14.84 41.36
N ALA A 5 -27.79 13.78 40.82
CA ALA A 5 -26.81 12.96 41.52
C ALA A 5 -25.41 13.49 41.21
N ILE A 6 -24.78 14.08 42.22
CA ILE A 6 -23.38 14.50 42.19
C ILE A 6 -22.53 13.28 42.53
N ILE A 7 -21.74 12.79 41.58
CA ILE A 7 -20.70 11.77 41.81
C ILE A 7 -19.37 12.49 42.05
N ALA A 8 -18.91 12.42 43.30
CA ALA A 8 -17.58 12.90 43.67
C ALA A 8 -16.52 11.87 43.25
N LEU A 9 -15.60 12.26 42.36
CA LEU A 9 -14.40 11.49 42.08
C LEU A 9 -13.34 11.76 43.13
N ALA A 10 -13.01 10.73 43.91
CA ALA A 10 -11.86 10.74 44.80
C ALA A 10 -10.57 10.54 44.00
N ALA A 11 -9.71 11.54 43.99
CA ALA A 11 -8.35 11.45 43.44
C ALA A 11 -7.47 10.70 44.45
N MET A 12 -7.12 9.44 44.15
CA MET A 12 -6.01 8.75 44.83
C MET A 12 -4.72 9.05 44.10
N GLY A 13 -3.86 9.87 44.72
CA GLY A 13 -2.50 10.11 44.29
C GLY A 13 -1.65 8.87 44.50
N VAL A 14 -1.11 8.34 43.41
CA VAL A 14 0.01 7.39 43.43
C VAL A 14 1.29 8.14 43.18
N VAL A 15 2.10 8.28 44.25
CA VAL A 15 3.48 8.74 44.15
C VAL A 15 4.31 7.58 43.62
N GLY A 16 4.57 7.60 42.32
CA GLY A 16 5.48 6.65 41.62
C GLY A 16 6.88 7.23 41.55
N THR A 17 7.83 6.55 42.19
CA THR A 17 9.26 6.82 42.15
C THR A 17 9.78 6.87 40.70
N ALA A 18 10.44 7.97 40.35
CA ALA A 18 11.14 8.13 39.10
C ALA A 18 12.32 7.13 39.01
N GLY A 19 12.10 6.03 38.33
CA GLY A 19 13.16 5.15 37.86
C GLY A 19 13.79 5.79 36.63
N ILE A 20 15.07 6.15 36.72
CA ILE A 20 15.88 6.59 35.56
C ILE A 20 16.06 5.37 34.68
N ILE A 21 15.28 5.27 33.61
CA ILE A 21 15.54 4.28 32.56
C ILE A 21 16.66 4.86 31.70
N SER A 22 17.87 4.34 31.88
CA SER A 22 18.98 4.56 30.95
C SER A 22 18.57 3.99 29.60
N LEU A 23 18.36 4.86 28.63
CA LEU A 23 18.21 4.49 27.23
C LEU A 23 19.57 3.91 26.73
N PRO A 24 19.57 2.78 26.05
CA PRO A 24 20.80 2.33 25.39
C PRO A 24 21.23 3.34 24.31
N PRO A 25 22.53 3.66 24.20
CA PRO A 25 23.02 4.41 23.06
C PRO A 25 23.03 3.43 21.89
N ASP A 26 22.36 3.78 20.85
CA ASP A 26 22.71 3.64 19.44
C ASP A 26 21.45 3.70 18.60
N SER A 27 21.20 4.90 18.15
CA SER A 27 20.41 5.15 16.96
C SER A 27 21.15 4.49 15.79
N ALA A 28 20.70 3.33 15.37
CA ALA A 28 21.07 2.82 14.05
C ALA A 28 20.53 3.83 13.03
N ASP A 29 21.45 4.41 12.25
CA ASP A 29 21.14 5.32 11.15
C ASP A 29 20.18 4.59 10.19
N PRO A 30 18.95 5.11 9.96
CA PRO A 30 17.97 4.45 9.12
C PRO A 30 18.33 4.45 7.63
N THR A 31 19.50 4.97 7.25
CA THR A 31 19.93 5.07 5.84
C THR A 31 20.89 3.97 5.40
N THR A 32 21.29 3.04 6.27
CA THR A 32 22.13 1.91 5.87
C THR A 32 21.32 0.63 5.74
N PHE A 33 20.65 0.47 4.60
CA PHE A 33 20.26 -0.87 4.16
C PHE A 33 21.54 -1.67 3.86
N PRO A 34 21.72 -2.87 4.40
CA PRO A 34 22.83 -3.73 3.98
C PRO A 34 22.67 -4.03 2.49
N ALA A 35 23.69 -3.66 1.71
CA ALA A 35 23.76 -3.81 0.25
C ALA A 35 23.91 -5.28 -0.23
N ASP A 36 23.69 -6.26 0.63
CA ASP A 36 23.89 -7.68 0.35
C ASP A 36 22.63 -8.52 0.62
N PHE A 37 21.50 -8.14 -0.01
CA PHE A 37 20.46 -9.12 -0.26
C PHE A 37 20.66 -9.64 -1.69
N PRO A 38 21.01 -10.92 -1.89
CA PRO A 38 20.99 -11.50 -3.22
C PRO A 38 19.54 -11.48 -3.71
N ASP A 39 19.32 -10.78 -4.83
CA ASP A 39 18.05 -10.75 -5.53
C ASP A 39 17.72 -12.20 -5.98
N PRO A 40 16.67 -12.83 -5.42
CA PRO A 40 16.31 -14.21 -5.80
C PRO A 40 15.76 -14.32 -7.22
N TYR A 41 15.62 -13.19 -7.95
CA TYR A 41 15.08 -13.12 -9.31
C TYR A 41 16.08 -12.54 -10.32
N ALA A 42 17.37 -12.46 -9.99
CA ALA A 42 18.39 -12.04 -10.94
C ALA A 42 18.45 -13.05 -12.11
N ASP A 43 17.82 -12.71 -13.22
CA ASP A 43 17.88 -13.44 -14.46
C ASP A 43 19.27 -13.22 -15.10
N PRO A 44 20.08 -14.29 -15.35
CA PRO A 44 21.45 -14.15 -15.83
C PRO A 44 21.56 -13.73 -17.31
N PHE A 45 20.49 -13.34 -17.97
CA PHE A 45 20.47 -13.12 -19.42
C PHE A 45 20.23 -11.68 -19.91
N LEU A 46 20.28 -10.63 -19.08
CA LEU A 46 20.06 -9.25 -19.52
C LEU A 46 21.33 -8.38 -19.41
N GLU A 47 22.36 -8.69 -20.24
CA GLU A 47 23.32 -7.69 -20.70
C GLU A 47 22.97 -7.28 -22.14
N ALA A 48 22.12 -6.29 -22.29
CA ALA A 48 22.08 -5.45 -23.49
C ALA A 48 21.43 -4.12 -23.13
N SER A 49 22.24 -3.11 -22.90
CA SER A 49 21.84 -1.72 -22.76
C SER A 49 21.35 -1.20 -24.13
N PRO A 50 20.10 -0.77 -24.30
CA PRO A 50 19.69 0.01 -25.46
C PRO A 50 19.94 1.48 -25.24
N GLU A 51 20.58 2.13 -26.21
CA GLU A 51 20.77 3.58 -26.30
C GLU A 51 19.44 4.33 -26.29
N PRO A 52 19.41 5.58 -25.77
CA PRO A 52 18.18 6.38 -25.71
C PRO A 52 17.77 6.86 -27.10
N LEU A 53 16.81 6.19 -27.72
CA LEU A 53 16.11 6.69 -28.88
C LEU A 53 15.11 7.76 -28.45
N GLY A 54 15.21 8.92 -29.10
CA GLY A 54 14.49 10.15 -28.85
C GLY A 54 12.98 9.93 -28.67
N ALA A 55 12.47 10.54 -27.63
CA ALA A 55 11.05 10.58 -27.28
C ALA A 55 10.27 11.30 -28.39
N SER A 56 9.60 10.53 -29.24
CA SER A 56 8.42 11.01 -29.95
C SER A 56 7.22 10.60 -29.13
N GLU A 57 6.67 11.53 -28.35
CA GLU A 57 5.41 11.36 -27.63
C GLU A 57 4.25 11.20 -28.62
N THR A 58 4.13 10.02 -29.19
CA THR A 58 2.86 9.61 -29.77
C THR A 58 2.07 9.01 -28.62
N SER A 59 1.18 9.79 -28.01
CA SER A 59 0.24 9.28 -27.03
C SER A 59 -0.66 8.24 -27.72
N VAL A 60 -0.26 6.98 -27.60
CA VAL A 60 -1.11 5.85 -28.00
C VAL A 60 -2.34 5.91 -27.09
N PRO A 61 -3.57 5.93 -27.65
CA PRO A 61 -4.78 5.85 -26.84
C PRO A 61 -4.70 4.61 -25.96
N VAL A 62 -4.57 4.79 -24.65
CA VAL A 62 -4.55 3.67 -23.72
C VAL A 62 -5.95 3.08 -23.70
N PRO A 63 -6.15 1.79 -23.99
CA PRO A 63 -7.45 1.17 -23.87
C PRO A 63 -7.91 1.31 -22.41
N THR A 64 -8.93 2.15 -22.19
CA THR A 64 -9.59 2.29 -20.90
C THR A 64 -10.64 1.18 -20.81
N GLY A 65 -10.70 0.47 -19.68
CA GLY A 65 -11.83 -0.42 -19.42
C GLY A 65 -11.52 -1.90 -19.31
N TYR A 66 -10.37 -2.27 -18.74
CA TYR A 66 -10.10 -3.66 -18.35
C TYR A 66 -10.96 -4.09 -17.15
N CYS A 67 -11.03 -3.22 -16.13
CA CYS A 67 -11.74 -3.47 -14.88
C CYS A 67 -12.66 -2.28 -14.53
N PRO A 68 -13.88 -2.19 -15.10
CA PRO A 68 -14.84 -1.22 -14.59
C PRO A 68 -15.17 -1.55 -13.12
N PRO A 69 -14.97 -0.71 -12.14
CA PRO A 69 -14.91 0.75 -12.14
C PRO A 69 -13.53 1.36 -11.83
N VAL A 70 -12.43 0.60 -11.90
CA VAL A 70 -11.09 1.02 -11.38
C VAL A 70 -10.62 2.34 -12.00
N TYR A 71 -10.79 2.51 -13.31
CA TYR A 71 -10.35 3.72 -14.00
C TYR A 71 -11.01 4.99 -13.45
N ASP A 72 -12.34 4.98 -13.33
CA ASP A 72 -13.08 6.16 -12.86
C ASP A 72 -12.81 6.45 -11.38
N LEU A 73 -12.69 5.40 -10.56
CA LEU A 73 -12.30 5.52 -9.15
C LEU A 73 -10.89 6.09 -9.03
N ALA A 74 -9.94 5.65 -9.86
CA ALA A 74 -8.58 6.18 -9.85
C ALA A 74 -8.54 7.68 -10.18
N LEU A 75 -9.29 8.13 -11.19
CA LEU A 75 -9.42 9.55 -11.49
C LEU A 75 -9.99 10.33 -10.29
N SER A 76 -10.99 9.78 -9.59
CA SER A 76 -11.57 10.43 -8.41
C SER A 76 -10.61 10.52 -7.22
N GLU A 77 -9.66 9.59 -7.11
CA GLU A 77 -8.60 9.58 -6.09
C GLU A 77 -7.35 10.39 -6.52
N GLY A 78 -7.40 11.09 -7.66
CA GLY A 78 -6.38 12.03 -8.09
C GLY A 78 -5.20 11.40 -8.84
N PHE A 79 -5.38 10.23 -9.43
CA PHE A 79 -4.47 9.73 -10.46
C PHE A 79 -4.65 10.50 -11.76
N THR A 80 -3.60 10.70 -12.53
CA THR A 80 -3.71 11.19 -13.92
C THR A 80 -4.43 10.16 -14.79
N PRO A 81 -4.95 10.55 -15.97
CA PRO A 81 -5.57 9.59 -16.89
C PRO A 81 -4.65 8.43 -17.28
N GLU A 82 -3.37 8.70 -17.47
CA GLU A 82 -2.36 7.68 -17.79
C GLU A 82 -2.11 6.72 -16.63
N GLU A 83 -1.99 7.27 -15.40
CA GLU A 83 -1.85 6.48 -14.17
C GLU A 83 -3.11 5.65 -13.89
N ALA A 84 -4.29 6.23 -14.09
CA ALA A 84 -5.56 5.53 -13.91
C ALA A 84 -5.70 4.35 -14.88
N ALA A 85 -5.30 4.54 -16.15
CA ALA A 85 -5.31 3.48 -17.13
C ALA A 85 -4.28 2.37 -16.82
N LEU A 86 -3.15 2.74 -16.23
CA LEU A 86 -2.16 1.76 -15.79
C LEU A 86 -2.66 0.97 -14.58
N LEU A 87 -3.27 1.64 -13.59
CA LEU A 87 -3.87 0.97 -12.43
C LEU A 87 -4.98 0.01 -12.84
N ASP A 88 -5.81 0.38 -13.81
CA ASP A 88 -6.85 -0.48 -14.38
C ASP A 88 -6.27 -1.76 -15.00
N ARG A 89 -5.14 -1.66 -15.72
CA ARG A 89 -4.43 -2.82 -16.26
C ARG A 89 -3.79 -3.67 -15.15
N ILE A 90 -3.19 -3.04 -14.14
CA ILE A 90 -2.66 -3.75 -12.97
C ILE A 90 -3.78 -4.57 -12.32
N ALA A 91 -4.95 -3.97 -12.05
CA ALA A 91 -6.09 -4.68 -11.49
C ALA A 91 -6.51 -5.91 -12.31
N PHE A 92 -6.47 -5.79 -13.65
CA PHE A 92 -6.74 -6.92 -14.52
C PHE A 92 -5.69 -8.04 -14.38
N PHE A 93 -4.42 -7.72 -14.28
CA PHE A 93 -3.37 -8.73 -14.12
C PHE A 93 -3.36 -9.34 -12.71
N GLU A 94 -3.69 -8.58 -11.69
CA GLU A 94 -3.72 -9.03 -10.30
C GLU A 94 -4.93 -9.96 -10.01
N SER A 95 -6.13 -9.55 -10.38
CA SER A 95 -7.36 -10.22 -9.94
C SER A 95 -8.28 -10.68 -11.06
N ARG A 96 -8.02 -10.31 -12.33
CA ARG A 96 -9.00 -10.41 -13.42
C ARG A 96 -10.30 -9.67 -13.12
N CYS A 97 -10.18 -8.53 -12.41
CA CYS A 97 -11.29 -7.69 -11.97
C CYS A 97 -12.22 -8.33 -10.92
N VAL A 98 -11.78 -9.40 -10.27
CA VAL A 98 -12.55 -10.03 -9.20
C VAL A 98 -12.33 -9.26 -7.90
N VAL A 99 -13.43 -8.79 -7.28
CA VAL A 99 -13.36 -7.89 -6.12
C VAL A 99 -13.20 -8.60 -4.77
N ASP A 100 -13.68 -9.83 -4.67
CA ASP A 100 -13.72 -10.63 -3.43
C ASP A 100 -12.68 -11.76 -3.41
N ILE A 101 -11.60 -11.61 -4.19
CA ILE A 101 -10.54 -12.60 -4.29
C ILE A 101 -9.49 -12.41 -3.17
N ILE A 102 -9.02 -13.55 -2.65
CA ILE A 102 -7.86 -13.64 -1.78
C ILE A 102 -6.78 -14.42 -2.53
N GLY A 103 -5.68 -13.76 -2.83
CA GLY A 103 -4.52 -14.37 -3.48
C GLY A 103 -3.36 -14.57 -2.51
N ASP A 104 -2.32 -15.19 -3.04
CA ASP A 104 -0.96 -15.28 -2.47
C ASP A 104 -0.82 -15.90 -1.07
N ARG A 105 -1.75 -16.80 -0.72
CA ARG A 105 -1.88 -17.42 0.62
C ARG A 105 -0.62 -18.13 1.15
N ASN A 106 0.39 -18.33 0.31
CA ASN A 106 1.63 -18.98 0.72
C ASN A 106 2.69 -18.01 1.30
N VAL A 107 2.57 -16.72 0.98
CA VAL A 107 3.53 -15.67 1.37
C VAL A 107 2.85 -14.48 2.07
N GLY A 108 1.63 -14.65 2.53
CA GLY A 108 0.73 -13.64 3.06
C GLY A 108 -0.49 -13.47 2.17
N ASP A 109 -1.56 -12.95 2.72
CA ASP A 109 -2.81 -12.75 1.97
C ASP A 109 -2.75 -11.45 1.16
N SER A 110 -3.26 -11.49 -0.07
CA SER A 110 -3.50 -10.30 -0.91
C SER A 110 -4.98 -10.16 -1.17
N TYR A 111 -5.55 -8.97 -0.93
CA TYR A 111 -6.99 -8.76 -0.92
C TYR A 111 -7.47 -7.88 -2.08
N GLY A 112 -8.63 -8.26 -2.60
CA GLY A 112 -9.47 -7.46 -3.46
C GLY A 112 -8.97 -7.32 -4.90
N ILE A 113 -9.58 -6.37 -5.60
CA ILE A 113 -9.37 -6.18 -7.04
C ILE A 113 -7.93 -5.80 -7.41
N LEU A 114 -7.19 -5.16 -6.51
CA LEU A 114 -5.79 -4.73 -6.69
C LEU A 114 -4.79 -5.62 -5.97
N GLN A 115 -5.23 -6.72 -5.34
CA GLN A 115 -4.40 -7.70 -4.64
C GLN A 115 -3.38 -7.04 -3.69
N ILE A 116 -3.87 -6.11 -2.86
CA ILE A 116 -3.02 -5.41 -1.89
C ILE A 116 -2.59 -6.39 -0.81
N HIS A 117 -1.27 -6.56 -0.66
CA HIS A 117 -0.68 -7.51 0.27
C HIS A 117 -0.89 -7.06 1.72
N THR A 118 -1.62 -7.86 2.50
CA THR A 118 -2.07 -7.47 3.83
C THR A 118 -0.93 -7.35 4.83
N ASP A 119 -0.01 -8.31 4.87
CA ASP A 119 1.13 -8.30 5.80
C ASP A 119 2.05 -7.09 5.60
N THR A 120 2.11 -6.55 4.37
CA THR A 120 2.95 -5.40 4.06
C THR A 120 2.25 -4.08 4.37
N PHE A 121 0.99 -3.95 3.97
CA PHE A 121 0.32 -2.65 3.95
C PHE A 121 -0.81 -2.51 4.98
N CYS A 122 -1.33 -3.60 5.51
CA CYS A 122 -2.53 -3.56 6.32
C CYS A 122 -2.36 -4.12 7.73
N GLU A 123 -1.66 -5.24 7.89
CA GLU A 123 -1.46 -5.85 9.19
C GLU A 123 -0.43 -5.08 10.03
N PRO A 124 -0.53 -5.15 11.38
CA PRO A 124 0.45 -4.56 12.26
C PRO A 124 1.86 -5.08 12.01
N SER A 125 2.83 -4.17 11.96
CA SER A 125 4.24 -4.48 11.78
C SER A 125 5.11 -3.72 12.77
N THR A 126 6.41 -4.00 12.79
CA THR A 126 7.37 -3.27 13.64
C THR A 126 7.42 -1.78 13.28
N TYR A 127 7.23 -1.44 11.99
CA TYR A 127 7.25 -0.06 11.50
C TYR A 127 5.89 0.64 11.63
N TRP A 128 4.81 -0.13 11.45
CA TRP A 128 3.43 0.35 11.47
C TRP A 128 2.61 -0.45 12.47
N PRO A 129 2.63 -0.10 13.77
CA PRO A 129 1.96 -0.89 14.84
C PRO A 129 0.45 -1.08 14.64
N SER A 130 -0.20 -0.22 13.85
CA SER A 130 -1.62 -0.35 13.48
C SER A 130 -1.84 -0.83 12.04
N GLY A 131 -0.76 -1.06 11.27
CA GLY A 131 -0.80 -1.21 9.84
C GLY A 131 -0.58 0.12 9.10
N TYR A 132 0.06 0.09 7.91
CA TYR A 132 0.36 1.29 7.12
C TYR A 132 -0.93 2.01 6.69
N LEU A 133 -1.89 1.29 6.11
CA LEU A 133 -3.12 1.89 5.60
C LEU A 133 -4.03 2.45 6.70
N GLN A 134 -4.03 1.84 7.90
CA GLN A 134 -4.72 2.36 9.07
C GLN A 134 -4.04 3.63 9.59
N ALA A 135 -2.70 3.65 9.64
CA ALA A 135 -1.94 4.83 10.03
C ALA A 135 -2.15 6.00 9.03
N ALA A 136 -2.33 5.69 7.75
CA ALA A 136 -2.66 6.66 6.71
C ALA A 136 -4.16 7.07 6.70
N LEU A 137 -4.98 6.55 7.61
CA LEU A 137 -6.43 6.80 7.71
C LEU A 137 -7.21 6.46 6.42
N VAL A 138 -6.75 5.44 5.71
CA VAL A 138 -7.39 4.96 4.47
C VAL A 138 -8.53 4.01 4.78
N LEU A 139 -8.31 3.09 5.72
CA LEU A 139 -9.25 2.06 6.13
C LEU A 139 -9.09 1.76 7.63
N GLU A 140 -10.06 1.08 8.22
CA GLU A 140 -10.01 0.62 9.61
C GLU A 140 -9.63 -0.86 9.71
N SER A 141 -10.00 -1.66 8.70
CA SER A 141 -9.78 -3.10 8.65
C SER A 141 -9.40 -3.58 7.26
N CYS A 142 -8.50 -4.57 7.17
CA CYS A 142 -8.01 -5.11 5.90
C CYS A 142 -9.12 -5.68 5.01
N VAL A 143 -10.22 -6.16 5.58
CA VAL A 143 -11.36 -6.67 4.81
C VAL A 143 -12.06 -5.61 3.95
N GLU A 144 -11.87 -4.32 4.26
CA GLU A 144 -12.40 -3.23 3.45
C GLU A 144 -11.74 -3.14 2.07
N LEU A 145 -10.57 -3.76 1.87
CA LEU A 145 -9.91 -3.87 0.56
C LEU A 145 -10.71 -4.68 -0.47
N PHE A 146 -11.76 -5.38 -0.06
CA PHE A 146 -12.72 -5.99 -0.98
C PHE A 146 -13.70 -4.99 -1.61
N ASP A 147 -13.82 -3.76 -1.05
CA ASP A 147 -14.52 -2.66 -1.70
C ASP A 147 -13.58 -1.99 -2.73
N PRO A 148 -13.93 -1.97 -4.03
CA PRO A 148 -13.09 -1.36 -5.06
C PRO A 148 -12.75 0.12 -4.79
N ALA A 149 -13.65 0.90 -4.19
CA ALA A 149 -13.38 2.29 -3.88
C ALA A 149 -12.32 2.43 -2.79
N ILE A 150 -12.40 1.61 -1.74
CA ILE A 150 -11.40 1.57 -0.67
C ILE A 150 -10.07 1.02 -1.22
N ALA A 151 -10.11 -0.03 -2.06
CA ALA A 151 -8.91 -0.59 -2.68
C ALA A 151 -8.17 0.45 -3.55
N VAL A 152 -8.88 1.24 -4.35
CA VAL A 152 -8.27 2.30 -5.17
C VAL A 152 -7.74 3.44 -4.30
N LYS A 153 -8.45 3.84 -3.25
CA LYS A 153 -7.95 4.82 -2.27
C LYS A 153 -6.67 4.30 -1.57
N ALA A 154 -6.63 3.04 -1.19
CA ALA A 154 -5.44 2.39 -0.65
C ALA A 154 -4.29 2.37 -1.66
N ALA A 155 -4.59 2.05 -2.92
CA ALA A 155 -3.62 2.10 -4.00
C ALA A 155 -3.04 3.51 -4.19
N ARG A 156 -3.84 4.57 -4.02
CA ARG A 156 -3.33 5.94 -4.07
C ARG A 156 -2.32 6.23 -2.97
N ALA A 157 -2.60 5.79 -1.73
CA ALA A 157 -1.67 5.96 -0.61
C ALA A 157 -0.36 5.20 -0.86
N ILE A 158 -0.43 3.96 -1.33
CA ILE A 158 0.73 3.13 -1.68
C ILE A 158 1.52 3.75 -2.84
N PHE A 159 0.85 4.21 -3.89
CA PHE A 159 1.48 4.83 -5.05
C PHE A 159 2.27 6.09 -4.70
N VAL A 160 1.74 6.95 -3.82
CA VAL A 160 2.43 8.18 -3.39
C VAL A 160 3.77 7.88 -2.72
N GLU A 161 3.85 6.78 -1.98
CA GLU A 161 5.06 6.41 -1.22
C GLU A 161 6.00 5.50 -2.02
N TYR A 162 5.46 4.55 -2.79
CA TYR A 162 6.22 3.46 -3.39
C TYR A 162 6.13 3.38 -4.93
N GLY A 163 5.29 4.21 -5.57
CA GLY A 163 5.04 4.09 -7.01
C GLY A 163 4.24 2.84 -7.39
N PHE A 164 4.18 2.56 -8.69
CA PHE A 164 3.53 1.34 -9.21
C PHE A 164 4.38 0.08 -9.04
N GLU A 165 5.65 0.23 -8.74
CA GLU A 165 6.59 -0.86 -8.44
C GLU A 165 6.18 -1.67 -7.21
N ALA A 166 5.26 -1.15 -6.40
CA ALA A 166 4.61 -1.90 -5.31
C ALA A 166 3.82 -3.13 -5.81
N TRP A 167 3.44 -3.16 -7.09
CA TRP A 167 2.74 -4.28 -7.72
C TRP A 167 3.68 -5.08 -8.62
N SER A 168 3.82 -6.38 -8.35
CA SER A 168 4.67 -7.30 -9.14
C SER A 168 4.25 -7.40 -10.61
N THR A 169 3.01 -7.07 -10.93
CA THR A 169 2.48 -7.07 -12.30
C THR A 169 2.69 -5.75 -13.06
N TYR A 170 3.33 -4.75 -12.46
CA TYR A 170 3.55 -3.43 -13.06
C TYR A 170 4.22 -3.49 -14.43
N GLU A 171 5.38 -4.15 -14.53
CA GLU A 171 6.11 -4.30 -15.80
C GLU A 171 5.26 -4.96 -16.90
N LYS A 172 4.48 -5.96 -16.52
CA LYS A 172 3.55 -6.62 -17.43
C LYS A 172 2.44 -5.68 -17.89
N ALA A 173 1.95 -4.83 -16.99
CA ALA A 173 0.92 -3.84 -17.30
C ALA A 173 1.44 -2.72 -18.23
N LEU A 174 2.72 -2.37 -18.17
CA LEU A 174 3.34 -1.41 -19.08
C LEU A 174 3.47 -1.93 -20.51
N GLY A 175 3.75 -3.22 -20.68
CA GLY A 175 4.00 -3.85 -22.00
C GLY A 175 2.76 -4.37 -22.72
N SER A 176 1.56 -4.17 -22.17
CA SER A 176 0.30 -4.71 -22.68
C SER A 176 -0.54 -3.72 -23.50
#